data_f4da7491b5373d814c8536c10c199763
#
_entry.id   f4da7491b5373d814c8536c10c199763
#
_cell.length_a   1.000
_cell.length_b   1.000
_cell.length_c   1.000
_cell.angle_alpha   90.00
_cell.angle_beta   90.00
_cell.angle_gamma   90.00
#
_symmetry.space_group_name_H-M   'P 1'
#
loop_
_entity.id
_entity.type
_entity.pdbx_description
1 polymer ?
#
loop_
_entity_poly.entity_id
_entity_poly.type
_entity_poly.pdbx_seq_one_letter_code
_entity_poly.pdbx_strand_id
1 'polypeptide(L)'
;MQIKHKIIDDLKSLATPIDQFTALPGNPRRGNVEAVVKSYEKFGQRKPIVARRESNGSLIVISGNHQLLAAIKLGWTHIAASIVDEDVSVSEAFALADNRTADLGTYDDSALAEMLERVAVDESMLDATGYDLSDLEKLLGIEAELPDEGEIGEKPTDPETKPGDVYRLGEHWLVCGSATEARSFYGLKGPAALCLTDPPYNVDYKDVHGRSIENDKMAADSFTKFLYD
;
A
#
# COMPACT_ATOMS: atom_id res chain seq x y z
N MET A 1 -32.20 -0.99 18.97
CA MET A 1 -30.92 -0.63 18.35
C MET A 1 -31.22 0.08 17.05
N GLN A 2 -30.64 1.26 16.80
CA GLN A 2 -30.91 1.98 15.57
C GLN A 2 -30.23 1.24 14.41
N ILE A 3 -30.95 0.98 13.30
CA ILE A 3 -30.43 0.31 12.10
C ILE A 3 -29.45 1.28 11.43
N LYS A 4 -28.20 0.87 11.32
CA LYS A 4 -27.12 1.64 10.66
C LYS A 4 -26.56 0.83 9.50
N HIS A 5 -26.69 1.32 8.30
CA HIS A 5 -26.10 0.78 7.07
C HIS A 5 -26.19 1.80 5.92
N LYS A 6 -25.45 1.54 4.86
CA LYS A 6 -25.55 2.27 3.58
C LYS A 6 -25.82 1.29 2.44
N ILE A 7 -26.89 0.49 2.59
CA ILE A 7 -27.35 -0.46 1.56
C ILE A 7 -28.29 0.30 0.62
N ILE A 8 -28.11 0.16 -0.70
CA ILE A 8 -29.02 0.77 -1.70
C ILE A 8 -30.42 0.18 -1.59
N ASP A 9 -31.42 0.92 -2.03
CA ASP A 9 -32.84 0.57 -1.86
C ASP A 9 -33.20 -0.79 -2.42
N ASP A 10 -32.69 -1.14 -3.60
CA ASP A 10 -32.95 -2.42 -4.28
C ASP A 10 -32.43 -3.65 -3.50
N LEU A 11 -31.46 -3.46 -2.61
CA LEU A 11 -30.90 -4.55 -1.79
C LEU A 11 -31.45 -4.58 -0.36
N LYS A 12 -32.30 -3.64 0.04
CA LYS A 12 -32.81 -3.57 1.42
C LYS A 12 -33.58 -4.81 1.85
N SER A 13 -34.24 -5.49 0.92
CA SER A 13 -34.94 -6.76 1.20
C SER A 13 -34.02 -7.91 1.59
N LEU A 14 -32.72 -7.80 1.25
CA LEU A 14 -31.66 -8.78 1.59
C LEU A 14 -30.87 -8.38 2.84
N ALA A 15 -31.23 -7.25 3.49
CA ALA A 15 -30.53 -6.75 4.66
C ALA A 15 -30.67 -7.73 5.84
N THR A 16 -29.58 -8.32 6.24
CA THR A 16 -29.47 -9.32 7.32
C THR A 16 -28.61 -8.75 8.45
N PRO A 17 -28.94 -8.99 9.74
CA PRO A 17 -28.12 -8.56 10.86
C PRO A 17 -26.70 -9.10 10.75
N ILE A 18 -25.73 -8.21 10.97
CA ILE A 18 -24.31 -8.51 10.69
C ILE A 18 -23.72 -9.52 11.67
N ASP A 19 -24.28 -9.61 12.87
CA ASP A 19 -23.88 -10.53 13.93
C ASP A 19 -24.23 -12.00 13.64
N GLN A 20 -25.06 -12.26 12.61
CA GLN A 20 -25.37 -13.61 12.15
C GLN A 20 -24.27 -14.20 11.26
N PHE A 21 -23.34 -13.38 10.78
CA PHE A 21 -22.32 -13.81 9.83
C PHE A 21 -20.98 -14.12 10.49
N THR A 22 -20.34 -15.15 10.00
CA THR A 22 -18.95 -15.49 10.28
C THR A 22 -18.19 -15.47 8.96
N ALA A 23 -17.00 -14.87 8.95
CA ALA A 23 -16.12 -14.92 7.80
C ALA A 23 -15.68 -16.38 7.52
N LEU A 24 -15.40 -16.70 6.25
CA LEU A 24 -14.96 -18.04 5.84
C LEU A 24 -13.70 -18.44 6.62
N PRO A 25 -13.77 -19.51 7.45
CA PRO A 25 -12.60 -20.01 8.16
C PRO A 25 -11.51 -20.45 7.17
N GLY A 26 -10.25 -20.07 7.44
CA GLY A 26 -9.14 -20.44 6.56
C GLY A 26 -9.13 -19.76 5.19
N ASN A 27 -9.92 -18.70 4.97
CA ASN A 27 -9.94 -17.97 3.70
C ASN A 27 -8.52 -17.60 3.23
N PRO A 28 -8.05 -18.12 2.07
CA PRO A 28 -6.70 -17.85 1.57
C PRO A 28 -6.54 -16.43 1.01
N ARG A 29 -7.65 -15.77 0.60
CA ARG A 29 -7.58 -14.45 -0.02
C ARG A 29 -7.27 -13.37 1.01
N ARG A 30 -6.29 -12.53 0.69
CA ARG A 30 -5.94 -11.32 1.45
C ARG A 30 -6.33 -10.11 0.61
N GLY A 31 -7.38 -9.41 1.01
CA GLY A 31 -7.87 -8.20 0.35
C GLY A 31 -7.61 -6.95 1.18
N ASN A 32 -7.72 -5.81 0.53
CA ASN A 32 -7.58 -4.50 1.18
C ASN A 32 -8.94 -4.05 1.76
N VAL A 33 -9.13 -4.24 3.06
CA VAL A 33 -10.35 -3.85 3.77
C VAL A 33 -10.53 -2.33 3.76
N GLU A 34 -9.44 -1.55 3.83
CA GLU A 34 -9.51 -0.09 3.82
C GLU A 34 -10.07 0.45 2.50
N ALA A 35 -9.65 -0.10 1.37
CA ALA A 35 -10.20 0.25 0.06
C ALA A 35 -11.70 -0.04 -0.01
N VAL A 36 -12.16 -1.17 0.57
CA VAL A 36 -13.59 -1.49 0.63
C VAL A 36 -14.33 -0.54 1.57
N VAL A 37 -13.73 -0.11 2.68
CA VAL A 37 -14.31 0.90 3.59
C VAL A 37 -14.55 2.20 2.84
N LYS A 38 -13.55 2.74 2.15
CA LYS A 38 -13.67 3.97 1.34
C LYS A 38 -14.78 3.85 0.28
N SER A 39 -14.81 2.71 -0.42
CA SER A 39 -15.86 2.41 -1.40
C SER A 39 -17.25 2.37 -0.76
N TYR A 40 -17.41 1.74 0.41
CA TYR A 40 -18.69 1.68 1.11
C TYR A 40 -19.12 3.03 1.70
N GLU A 41 -18.18 3.84 2.16
CA GLU A 41 -18.45 5.21 2.59
C GLU A 41 -18.96 6.09 1.46
N LYS A 42 -18.40 5.97 0.27
CA LYS A 42 -18.80 6.77 -0.90
C LYS A 42 -20.08 6.22 -1.54
N PHE A 43 -20.08 4.95 -1.91
CA PHE A 43 -21.11 4.37 -2.77
C PHE A 43 -22.16 3.54 -2.03
N GLY A 44 -21.89 3.11 -0.79
CA GLY A 44 -22.70 2.12 -0.09
C GLY A 44 -22.55 0.71 -0.68
N GLN A 45 -23.31 -0.23 -0.15
CA GLN A 45 -23.34 -1.59 -0.66
C GLN A 45 -24.25 -1.67 -1.89
N ARG A 46 -23.67 -2.03 -3.05
CA ARG A 46 -24.35 -2.13 -4.36
C ARG A 46 -24.48 -3.54 -4.88
N LYS A 47 -23.83 -4.51 -4.24
CA LYS A 47 -24.01 -5.94 -4.53
C LYS A 47 -24.00 -6.71 -3.22
N PRO A 48 -24.86 -7.77 -3.08
CA PRO A 48 -24.91 -8.55 -1.85
C PRO A 48 -23.61 -9.38 -1.68
N ILE A 49 -23.28 -9.69 -0.43
CA ILE A 49 -22.35 -10.78 -0.14
C ILE A 49 -23.09 -12.12 -0.33
N VAL A 50 -22.34 -13.22 -0.46
CA VAL A 50 -22.92 -14.56 -0.53
C VAL A 50 -22.52 -15.32 0.72
N ALA A 51 -23.51 -15.93 1.38
CA ALA A 51 -23.28 -16.72 2.58
C ALA A 51 -24.01 -18.07 2.49
N ARG A 52 -23.34 -19.11 2.97
CA ARG A 52 -23.95 -20.44 3.13
C ARG A 52 -24.52 -20.58 4.52
N ARG A 53 -25.71 -21.21 4.58
CA ARG A 53 -26.34 -21.57 5.85
C ARG A 53 -25.78 -22.90 6.39
N GLU A 54 -25.34 -22.89 7.63
CA GLU A 54 -24.97 -24.10 8.35
C GLU A 54 -26.18 -24.82 8.96
N SER A 55 -26.03 -26.11 9.27
CA SER A 55 -27.08 -26.90 9.91
C SER A 55 -27.55 -26.37 11.26
N ASN A 56 -26.68 -25.62 11.97
CA ASN A 56 -26.98 -24.94 13.22
C ASN A 56 -27.63 -23.56 13.02
N GLY A 57 -27.86 -23.14 11.77
CA GLY A 57 -28.47 -21.86 11.41
C GLY A 57 -27.49 -20.69 11.29
N SER A 58 -26.19 -20.86 11.62
CA SER A 58 -25.18 -19.81 11.39
C SER A 58 -24.90 -19.59 9.90
N LEU A 59 -24.43 -18.40 9.53
CA LEU A 59 -24.15 -17.99 8.16
C LEU A 59 -22.65 -17.81 7.96
N ILE A 60 -22.05 -18.64 7.07
CA ILE A 60 -20.63 -18.53 6.70
C ILE A 60 -20.52 -17.76 5.37
N VAL A 61 -19.79 -16.65 5.37
CA VAL A 61 -19.59 -15.84 4.16
C VAL A 61 -18.62 -16.52 3.21
N ILE A 62 -19.09 -16.93 2.03
CA ILE A 62 -18.33 -17.61 0.99
C ILE A 62 -17.79 -16.64 -0.06
N SER A 63 -18.49 -15.53 -0.36
CA SER A 63 -18.01 -14.40 -1.17
C SER A 63 -18.33 -13.08 -0.51
N GLY A 64 -17.35 -12.15 -0.50
CA GLY A 64 -17.51 -10.82 0.12
C GLY A 64 -17.00 -10.75 1.57
N ASN A 65 -16.03 -11.59 1.96
CA ASN A 65 -15.46 -11.57 3.31
C ASN A 65 -14.88 -10.19 3.70
N HIS A 66 -14.15 -9.52 2.79
CA HIS A 66 -13.60 -8.18 3.05
C HIS A 66 -14.70 -7.11 3.09
N GLN A 67 -15.83 -7.34 2.39
CA GLN A 67 -17.03 -6.51 2.46
C GLN A 67 -17.70 -6.61 3.82
N LEU A 68 -17.80 -7.82 4.39
CA LEU A 68 -18.28 -8.03 5.76
C LEU A 68 -17.38 -7.28 6.77
N LEU A 69 -16.07 -7.45 6.67
CA LEU A 69 -15.11 -6.80 7.57
C LEU A 69 -15.16 -5.27 7.47
N ALA A 70 -15.32 -4.72 6.27
CA ALA A 70 -15.48 -3.29 6.05
C ALA A 70 -16.79 -2.77 6.68
N ALA A 71 -17.89 -3.48 6.50
CA ALA A 71 -19.18 -3.12 7.11
C ALA A 71 -19.11 -3.15 8.65
N ILE A 72 -18.43 -4.14 9.24
CA ILE A 72 -18.19 -4.20 10.69
C ILE A 72 -17.35 -2.99 11.13
N LYS A 73 -16.27 -2.67 10.42
CA LYS A 73 -15.41 -1.52 10.73
C LYS A 73 -16.16 -0.19 10.68
N LEU A 74 -17.10 -0.05 9.73
CA LEU A 74 -18.00 1.11 9.62
C LEU A 74 -19.09 1.14 10.70
N GLY A 75 -19.18 0.12 11.54
CA GLY A 75 -20.18 -0.02 12.58
C GLY A 75 -21.59 -0.21 12.02
N TRP A 76 -21.72 -0.86 10.86
CA TRP A 76 -23.02 -1.23 10.31
C TRP A 76 -23.66 -2.31 11.17
N THR A 77 -24.98 -2.29 11.25
CA THR A 77 -25.78 -3.30 11.97
C THR A 77 -26.33 -4.36 11.03
N HIS A 78 -26.41 -4.05 9.72
CA HIS A 78 -26.93 -4.94 8.68
C HIS A 78 -26.05 -4.87 7.44
N ILE A 79 -26.04 -5.98 6.70
CA ILE A 79 -25.42 -6.11 5.39
C ILE A 79 -26.36 -6.88 4.46
N ALA A 80 -26.44 -6.49 3.17
CA ALA A 80 -27.23 -7.26 2.21
C ALA A 80 -26.51 -8.54 1.82
N ALA A 81 -27.20 -9.68 1.93
CA ALA A 81 -26.63 -11.00 1.66
C ALA A 81 -27.61 -11.88 0.86
N SER A 82 -27.05 -12.60 -0.09
CA SER A 82 -27.69 -13.76 -0.73
C SER A 82 -27.33 -15.00 0.08
N ILE A 83 -28.32 -15.68 0.62
CA ILE A 83 -28.11 -16.86 1.46
C ILE A 83 -28.46 -18.10 0.66
N VAL A 84 -27.51 -19.05 0.62
CA VAL A 84 -27.63 -20.33 -0.10
C VAL A 84 -27.61 -21.49 0.87
N ASP A 85 -28.33 -22.54 0.51
CA ASP A 85 -28.36 -23.82 1.22
C ASP A 85 -27.70 -24.87 0.32
N GLU A 86 -26.42 -25.14 0.57
CA GLU A 86 -25.59 -26.03 -0.27
C GLU A 86 -24.50 -26.72 0.55
N ASP A 87 -23.84 -27.71 -0.04
CA ASP A 87 -22.74 -28.43 0.61
C ASP A 87 -21.47 -27.58 0.77
N VAL A 88 -20.65 -27.88 1.78
CA VAL A 88 -19.39 -27.21 2.07
C VAL A 88 -18.47 -27.18 0.85
N SER A 89 -18.32 -28.34 0.19
CA SER A 89 -17.45 -28.48 -0.98
C SER A 89 -17.87 -27.60 -2.16
N VAL A 90 -19.17 -27.44 -2.38
CA VAL A 90 -19.72 -26.56 -3.42
C VAL A 90 -19.41 -25.10 -3.08
N SER A 91 -19.63 -24.70 -1.83
CA SER A 91 -19.33 -23.35 -1.34
C SER A 91 -17.85 -23.00 -1.43
N GLU A 92 -16.95 -23.91 -1.07
CA GLU A 92 -15.50 -23.72 -1.17
C GLU A 92 -15.07 -23.62 -2.65
N ALA A 93 -15.59 -24.46 -3.52
CA ALA A 93 -15.34 -24.38 -4.95
C ALA A 93 -15.83 -23.05 -5.54
N PHE A 94 -17.04 -22.60 -5.14
CA PHE A 94 -17.57 -21.30 -5.55
C PHE A 94 -16.68 -20.13 -5.06
N ALA A 95 -16.27 -20.14 -3.79
CA ALA A 95 -15.39 -19.11 -3.24
C ALA A 95 -14.05 -19.00 -3.99
N LEU A 96 -13.48 -20.14 -4.38
CA LEU A 96 -12.26 -20.18 -5.20
C LEU A 96 -12.53 -19.67 -6.62
N ALA A 97 -13.62 -20.09 -7.25
CA ALA A 97 -13.99 -19.68 -8.61
C ALA A 97 -14.27 -18.18 -8.70
N ASP A 98 -15.03 -17.61 -7.75
CA ASP A 98 -15.36 -16.19 -7.68
C ASP A 98 -14.08 -15.33 -7.59
N ASN A 99 -13.14 -15.72 -6.75
CA ASN A 99 -11.84 -15.05 -6.67
C ASN A 99 -11.01 -15.23 -7.93
N ARG A 100 -10.92 -16.48 -8.44
CA ARG A 100 -10.06 -16.80 -9.58
C ARG A 100 -10.52 -16.14 -10.87
N THR A 101 -11.82 -16.09 -11.11
CA THR A 101 -12.37 -15.45 -12.32
C THR A 101 -12.12 -13.94 -12.31
N ALA A 102 -12.16 -13.28 -11.14
CA ALA A 102 -11.78 -11.89 -11.02
C ALA A 102 -10.27 -11.68 -11.30
N ASP A 103 -9.40 -12.58 -10.82
CA ASP A 103 -7.95 -12.49 -11.01
C ASP A 103 -7.50 -12.84 -12.45
N LEU A 104 -8.32 -13.53 -13.23
CA LEU A 104 -8.08 -13.83 -14.65
C LEU A 104 -8.47 -12.66 -15.58
N GLY A 105 -9.22 -11.70 -15.07
CA GLY A 105 -9.56 -10.50 -15.82
C GLY A 105 -8.33 -9.60 -16.01
N THR A 106 -8.31 -8.85 -17.11
CA THR A 106 -7.32 -7.79 -17.38
C THR A 106 -8.06 -6.52 -17.76
N TYR A 107 -7.37 -5.38 -17.69
CA TYR A 107 -7.89 -4.12 -18.16
C TYR A 107 -7.29 -3.77 -19.53
N ASP A 108 -8.05 -3.04 -20.33
CA ASP A 108 -7.51 -2.21 -21.39
C ASP A 108 -7.00 -0.92 -20.73
N ASP A 109 -5.69 -0.74 -20.73
CA ASP A 109 -5.04 0.35 -19.97
C ASP A 109 -5.48 1.73 -20.48
N SER A 110 -5.69 1.90 -21.79
CA SER A 110 -6.16 3.17 -22.37
C SER A 110 -7.58 3.48 -21.91
N ALA A 111 -8.47 2.51 -21.99
CA ALA A 111 -9.85 2.68 -21.54
C ALA A 111 -9.96 2.91 -20.03
N LEU A 112 -9.09 2.25 -19.25
CA LEU A 112 -9.00 2.45 -17.81
C LEU A 112 -8.53 3.87 -17.48
N ALA A 113 -7.47 4.36 -18.14
CA ALA A 113 -6.94 5.70 -17.97
C ALA A 113 -8.02 6.77 -18.26
N GLU A 114 -8.72 6.68 -19.41
CA GLU A 114 -9.82 7.59 -19.75
C GLU A 114 -10.94 7.58 -18.69
N MET A 115 -11.25 6.43 -18.11
CA MET A 115 -12.27 6.33 -17.07
C MET A 115 -11.79 6.99 -15.78
N LEU A 116 -10.54 6.74 -15.37
CA LEU A 116 -9.94 7.33 -14.18
C LEU A 116 -9.81 8.84 -14.30
N GLU A 117 -9.44 9.39 -15.47
CA GLU A 117 -9.42 10.85 -15.72
C GLU A 117 -10.80 11.49 -15.47
N ARG A 118 -11.88 10.88 -15.96
CA ARG A 118 -13.24 11.36 -15.70
C ARG A 118 -13.63 11.31 -14.23
N VAL A 119 -13.16 10.31 -13.51
CA VAL A 119 -13.44 10.12 -12.07
C VAL A 119 -12.58 11.04 -11.21
N ALA A 120 -11.34 11.30 -11.62
CA ALA A 120 -10.35 12.09 -10.87
C ALA A 120 -10.72 13.59 -10.73
N VAL A 121 -11.73 14.06 -11.48
CA VAL A 121 -12.31 15.41 -11.29
C VAL A 121 -12.82 15.61 -9.86
N ASP A 122 -13.26 14.52 -9.20
CA ASP A 122 -13.57 14.49 -7.77
C ASP A 122 -12.59 13.50 -7.09
N GLU A 123 -11.59 14.04 -6.39
CA GLU A 123 -10.57 13.25 -5.69
C GLU A 123 -11.17 12.21 -4.73
N SER A 124 -12.29 12.56 -4.08
CA SER A 124 -12.99 11.63 -3.18
C SER A 124 -13.66 10.46 -3.92
N MET A 125 -13.99 10.66 -5.21
CA MET A 125 -14.47 9.59 -6.08
C MET A 125 -13.33 8.68 -6.50
N LEU A 126 -12.18 9.23 -6.89
CA LEU A 126 -11.00 8.45 -7.27
C LEU A 126 -10.55 7.56 -6.11
N ASP A 127 -10.37 8.14 -4.93
CA ASP A 127 -9.96 7.42 -3.71
C ASP A 127 -10.92 6.26 -3.36
N ALA A 128 -12.22 6.43 -3.61
CA ALA A 128 -13.22 5.39 -3.38
C ALA A 128 -13.20 4.25 -4.41
N THR A 129 -12.48 4.39 -5.53
CA THR A 129 -12.26 3.31 -6.51
C THR A 129 -11.18 2.35 -6.06
N GLY A 130 -10.27 2.79 -5.20
CA GLY A 130 -9.05 2.10 -4.81
C GLY A 130 -7.84 2.41 -5.69
N TYR A 131 -8.00 3.28 -6.71
CA TYR A 131 -6.92 3.88 -7.49
C TYR A 131 -6.57 5.25 -6.91
N ASP A 132 -5.34 5.70 -7.16
CA ASP A 132 -4.87 7.03 -6.84
C ASP A 132 -4.31 7.76 -8.10
N LEU A 133 -3.89 9.01 -7.93
CA LEU A 133 -3.32 9.79 -9.03
C LEU A 133 -2.03 9.16 -9.60
N SER A 134 -1.22 8.52 -8.75
CA SER A 134 0.00 7.83 -9.19
C SER A 134 -0.31 6.63 -10.10
N ASP A 135 -1.42 5.93 -9.85
CA ASP A 135 -1.86 4.83 -10.72
C ASP A 135 -2.32 5.38 -12.10
N LEU A 136 -3.02 6.52 -12.11
CA LEU A 136 -3.42 7.18 -13.34
C LEU A 136 -2.20 7.69 -14.13
N GLU A 137 -1.24 8.32 -13.47
CA GLU A 137 0.00 8.79 -14.09
C GLU A 137 0.77 7.65 -14.76
N LYS A 138 0.89 6.49 -14.10
CA LYS A 138 1.52 5.28 -14.67
C LYS A 138 0.80 4.79 -15.92
N LEU A 139 -0.55 4.76 -15.90
CA LEU A 139 -1.35 4.33 -17.05
C LEU A 139 -1.22 5.28 -18.25
N LEU A 140 -1.07 6.57 -17.98
CA LEU A 140 -0.88 7.60 -19.01
C LEU A 140 0.56 7.63 -19.56
N GLY A 141 1.47 6.82 -19.01
CA GLY A 141 2.90 6.89 -19.34
C GLY A 141 3.51 8.23 -18.93
N ILE A 142 2.85 8.96 -18.05
CA ILE A 142 3.45 10.10 -17.35
C ILE A 142 4.34 9.46 -16.27
N GLU A 143 5.47 8.92 -16.71
CA GLU A 143 6.55 8.75 -15.76
C GLU A 143 6.78 10.15 -15.20
N ALA A 144 6.63 10.31 -13.87
CA ALA A 144 7.30 11.44 -13.24
C ALA A 144 8.71 11.36 -13.81
N GLU A 145 9.08 12.29 -14.69
CA GLU A 145 10.48 12.45 -15.04
C GLU A 145 11.19 12.60 -13.70
N LEU A 146 11.67 11.49 -13.18
CA LEU A 146 12.77 11.56 -12.23
C LEU A 146 13.75 12.44 -12.99
N PRO A 147 14.13 13.61 -12.44
CA PRO A 147 15.03 14.50 -13.13
C PRO A 147 16.15 13.60 -13.62
N ASP A 148 16.34 13.58 -14.95
CA ASP A 148 17.31 12.76 -15.64
C ASP A 148 18.54 12.73 -14.72
N GLU A 149 18.83 11.56 -14.13
CA GLU A 149 20.07 11.37 -13.42
C GLU A 149 21.09 11.45 -14.54
N GLY A 150 21.40 12.69 -14.93
CA GLY A 150 22.22 13.02 -16.07
C GLY A 150 23.43 12.11 -16.03
N GLU A 151 23.81 11.54 -17.16
CA GLU A 151 24.90 10.56 -17.29
C GLU A 151 25.95 10.85 -16.24
N ILE A 152 26.06 9.97 -15.22
CA ILE A 152 27.05 10.12 -14.17
C ILE A 152 28.37 10.08 -14.90
N GLY A 153 28.93 11.26 -15.18
CA GLY A 153 30.21 11.40 -15.90
C GLY A 153 31.27 10.53 -15.24
N GLU A 154 32.24 10.07 -16.02
CA GLU A 154 33.34 9.29 -15.47
C GLU A 154 33.93 10.03 -14.27
N LYS A 155 34.14 9.28 -13.16
CA LYS A 155 34.70 9.83 -11.94
C LYS A 155 36.03 10.54 -12.27
N PRO A 156 36.17 11.83 -11.95
CA PRO A 156 37.41 12.55 -12.24
C PRO A 156 38.59 11.86 -11.55
N THR A 157 39.69 11.73 -12.27
CA THR A 157 40.92 11.11 -11.76
C THR A 157 41.57 11.93 -10.64
N ASP A 158 41.27 13.23 -10.60
CA ASP A 158 41.73 14.15 -9.55
C ASP A 158 40.52 14.98 -9.09
N PRO A 159 39.83 14.58 -8.02
CA PRO A 159 38.67 15.28 -7.53
C PRO A 159 39.05 16.61 -6.89
N GLU A 160 38.38 17.71 -7.28
CA GLU A 160 38.59 19.02 -6.70
C GLU A 160 38.10 19.12 -5.26
N THR A 161 37.02 18.37 -4.94
CA THR A 161 36.38 18.34 -3.60
C THR A 161 37.25 17.57 -2.59
N LYS A 162 37.51 18.20 -1.45
CA LYS A 162 38.29 17.63 -0.35
C LYS A 162 37.46 17.40 0.90
N PRO A 163 37.82 16.46 1.78
CA PRO A 163 37.18 16.32 3.08
C PRO A 163 37.19 17.62 3.87
N GLY A 164 35.99 18.06 4.29
CA GLY A 164 35.75 19.31 4.98
C GLY A 164 35.17 20.43 4.11
N ASP A 165 35.12 20.25 2.78
CA ASP A 165 34.53 21.22 1.88
C ASP A 165 33.01 21.30 2.09
N VAL A 166 32.46 22.50 2.01
CA VAL A 166 31.05 22.82 2.21
C VAL A 166 30.53 23.60 1.02
N TYR A 167 29.52 23.09 0.36
CA TYR A 167 28.89 23.71 -0.80
C TYR A 167 27.49 24.20 -0.45
N ARG A 168 27.13 25.39 -0.92
CA ARG A 168 25.77 25.91 -0.80
C ARG A 168 25.02 25.71 -2.11
N LEU A 169 23.90 24.97 -2.06
CA LEU A 169 23.02 24.66 -3.20
C LEU A 169 21.67 25.34 -2.97
N GLY A 170 21.57 26.63 -3.27
CA GLY A 170 20.38 27.45 -2.93
C GLY A 170 20.21 27.58 -1.42
N GLU A 171 19.17 26.98 -0.86
CA GLU A 171 18.90 26.94 0.60
C GLU A 171 19.49 25.69 1.28
N HIS A 172 20.06 24.75 0.52
CA HIS A 172 20.62 23.49 1.00
C HIS A 172 22.13 23.55 1.14
N TRP A 173 22.67 22.62 1.92
CA TRP A 173 24.11 22.47 2.14
C TRP A 173 24.53 21.05 1.79
N LEU A 174 25.65 20.92 1.06
CA LEU A 174 26.33 19.67 0.81
C LEU A 174 27.70 19.75 1.48
N VAL A 175 27.98 18.78 2.34
CA VAL A 175 29.26 18.71 3.07
C VAL A 175 30.01 17.45 2.69
N CYS A 176 31.24 17.55 2.26
CA CYS A 176 32.15 16.44 2.05
C CYS A 176 32.80 16.06 3.38
N GLY A 177 32.33 14.99 4.03
CA GLY A 177 32.87 14.59 5.34
C GLY A 177 32.26 13.31 5.87
N SER A 178 32.78 12.83 7.00
CA SER A 178 32.22 11.67 7.69
C SER A 178 30.97 12.06 8.50
N ALA A 179 29.91 11.27 8.41
CA ALA A 179 28.70 11.45 9.21
C ALA A 179 28.94 11.19 10.73
N THR A 180 30.09 10.60 11.08
CA THR A 180 30.48 10.42 12.48
C THR A 180 31.16 11.65 13.09
N GLU A 181 31.40 12.70 12.30
CA GLU A 181 32.06 13.90 12.76
C GLU A 181 31.09 15.07 12.88
N ALA A 182 31.03 15.72 14.05
CA ALA A 182 30.13 16.85 14.31
C ALA A 182 30.28 18.00 13.29
N ARG A 183 31.49 18.20 12.74
CA ARG A 183 31.74 19.23 11.71
C ARG A 183 30.97 18.98 10.40
N SER A 184 30.61 17.74 10.10
CA SER A 184 29.80 17.39 8.93
C SER A 184 28.38 17.92 8.99
N PHE A 185 27.90 18.33 10.18
CA PHE A 185 26.58 18.92 10.39
C PHE A 185 26.61 20.46 10.49
N TYR A 186 27.61 21.09 9.91
CA TYR A 186 27.87 22.53 9.99
C TYR A 186 26.69 23.43 9.60
N GLY A 187 25.85 23.00 8.66
CA GLY A 187 24.68 23.77 8.19
C GLY A 187 23.47 23.73 9.13
N LEU A 188 23.46 22.86 10.14
CA LEU A 188 22.33 22.70 11.06
C LEU A 188 22.32 23.83 12.12
N LYS A 189 21.27 24.66 12.11
CA LYS A 189 21.07 25.76 13.07
C LYS A 189 20.04 25.43 14.15
N GLY A 190 19.97 24.16 14.56
CA GLY A 190 19.01 23.68 15.55
C GLY A 190 18.63 22.22 15.33
N PRO A 191 17.64 21.71 16.08
CA PRO A 191 17.20 20.34 15.91
C PRO A 191 16.60 20.13 14.51
N ALA A 192 17.03 19.05 13.83
CA ALA A 192 16.45 18.64 12.56
C ALA A 192 15.04 18.03 12.78
N ALA A 193 14.10 18.35 11.89
CA ALA A 193 12.76 17.76 11.92
C ALA A 193 12.76 16.28 11.48
N LEU A 194 13.73 15.91 10.63
CA LEU A 194 13.93 14.54 10.12
C LEU A 194 15.43 14.30 9.92
N CYS A 195 15.89 13.12 10.30
CA CYS A 195 17.20 12.58 9.89
C CYS A 195 16.96 11.37 9.00
N LEU A 196 17.44 11.45 7.75
CA LEU A 196 17.43 10.32 6.81
C LEU A 196 18.89 9.90 6.59
N THR A 197 19.22 8.66 6.93
CA THR A 197 20.58 8.13 6.86
C THR A 197 20.60 6.72 6.31
N ASP A 198 21.66 6.39 5.57
CA ASP A 198 21.93 5.06 5.03
C ASP A 198 23.34 4.61 5.49
N PRO A 199 23.45 4.06 6.71
CA PRO A 199 24.73 3.63 7.24
C PRO A 199 25.21 2.35 6.56
N PRO A 200 26.54 2.06 6.56
CA PRO A 200 27.05 0.75 6.12
C PRO A 200 26.37 -0.40 6.87
N TYR A 201 26.16 -1.53 6.19
CA TYR A 201 25.46 -2.70 6.78
C TYR A 201 26.38 -3.76 7.36
N ASN A 202 27.71 -3.55 7.31
CA ASN A 202 28.75 -4.47 7.77
C ASN A 202 28.71 -5.85 7.06
N VAL A 203 28.45 -5.85 5.77
CA VAL A 203 28.31 -7.06 4.93
C VAL A 203 29.51 -7.31 4.01
N ASP A 204 30.60 -6.51 4.14
CA ASP A 204 31.79 -6.56 3.27
C ASP A 204 31.42 -6.43 1.77
N TYR A 205 30.51 -5.50 1.46
CA TYR A 205 29.99 -5.31 0.11
C TYR A 205 31.09 -4.94 -0.87
N LYS A 206 31.08 -5.58 -2.04
CA LYS A 206 31.91 -5.24 -3.18
C LYS A 206 31.08 -5.17 -4.43
N ASP A 207 31.20 -4.09 -5.17
CA ASP A 207 30.54 -3.97 -6.46
C ASP A 207 31.24 -4.82 -7.55
N VAL A 208 30.64 -4.82 -8.74
CA VAL A 208 31.17 -5.57 -9.92
C VAL A 208 32.57 -5.13 -10.35
N HIS A 209 33.06 -3.96 -9.89
CA HIS A 209 34.37 -3.41 -10.14
C HIS A 209 35.32 -3.59 -8.95
N GLY A 210 34.93 -4.30 -7.89
CA GLY A 210 35.71 -4.56 -6.69
C GLY A 210 35.82 -3.38 -5.72
N ARG A 211 34.97 -2.32 -5.88
CA ARG A 211 34.93 -1.19 -4.96
C ARG A 211 34.16 -1.60 -3.70
N SER A 212 34.67 -1.21 -2.54
CA SER A 212 34.04 -1.47 -1.23
C SER A 212 33.51 -0.19 -0.62
N ILE A 213 32.55 -0.33 0.29
CA ILE A 213 32.05 0.77 1.12
C ILE A 213 32.96 0.90 2.34
N GLU A 214 33.33 2.13 2.67
CA GLU A 214 34.14 2.41 3.87
C GLU A 214 33.32 2.02 5.12
N ASN A 215 33.99 1.40 6.09
CA ASN A 215 33.38 0.90 7.36
C ASN A 215 32.36 -0.23 7.20
N ASP A 216 32.25 -0.87 6.04
CA ASP A 216 31.33 -1.99 5.82
C ASP A 216 31.94 -3.36 6.15
N LYS A 217 33.13 -3.39 6.80
CA LYS A 217 33.80 -4.59 7.30
C LYS A 217 34.44 -4.32 8.65
N MET A 218 33.66 -4.44 9.71
CA MET A 218 34.10 -4.24 11.07
C MET A 218 33.81 -5.47 11.95
N ALA A 219 34.57 -5.62 13.06
CA ALA A 219 34.17 -6.52 14.12
C ALA A 219 32.83 -6.08 14.73
N ALA A 220 31.98 -7.03 15.15
CA ALA A 220 30.61 -6.75 15.60
C ALA A 220 30.53 -5.66 16.71
N ASP A 221 31.42 -5.74 17.70
CA ASP A 221 31.48 -4.76 18.79
C ASP A 221 31.87 -3.34 18.29
N SER A 222 32.80 -3.28 17.35
CA SER A 222 33.24 -2.02 16.73
C SER A 222 32.14 -1.41 15.86
N PHE A 223 31.40 -2.23 15.12
CA PHE A 223 30.27 -1.81 14.31
C PHE A 223 29.11 -1.30 15.17
N THR A 224 28.80 -2.00 16.26
CA THR A 224 27.80 -1.52 17.21
C THR A 224 28.16 -0.14 17.76
N LYS A 225 29.43 0.06 18.18
CA LYS A 225 29.89 1.35 18.64
C LYS A 225 29.79 2.43 17.58
N PHE A 226 30.20 2.12 16.32
CA PHE A 226 30.10 3.04 15.18
C PHE A 226 28.67 3.54 14.91
N LEU A 227 27.65 2.73 15.14
CA LEU A 227 26.25 3.10 14.97
C LEU A 227 25.69 3.96 16.11
N TYR A 228 26.34 3.96 17.29
CA TYR A 228 25.88 4.71 18.48
C TYR A 228 26.68 6.01 18.75
N ASP A 229 27.86 6.15 18.16
CA ASP A 229 28.69 7.36 18.25
C ASP A 229 28.27 8.42 17.21
#